data_9fe5c665795437538e103f2914fe17d1
#
_entry.id   9fe5c665795437538e103f2914fe17d1
#
_cell.length_a   1.000
_cell.length_b   1.000
_cell.length_c   1.000
_cell.angle_alpha   90.00
_cell.angle_beta   90.00
_cell.angle_gamma   90.00
#
_symmetry.space_group_name_H-M   'P 1'
#
loop_
_entity.id
_entity.type
_entity.pdbx_description
1 polymer ?
#
loop_
_entity_poly.entity_id
_entity_poly.type
_entity_poly.pdbx_seq_one_letter_code
_entity_poly.pdbx_strand_id
1 'polypeptide(L)'
;MAGETNFHLVVIGGGPGGYVAAIRAAQLKMKVALVEREHLGGICLNWGCIPTKALLRAAELRHSIDEMKDFGITVSGEVSIDLKAVVKRSRNVCLLYTSDAADDA
;
A
#
# COMPACT_ATOMS: atom_id res chain seq x y z
N MET A 1 -12.24 2.36 -37.04
CA MET A 1 -11.19 1.38 -36.74
C MET A 1 -10.10 2.07 -35.95
N ALA A 2 -9.80 1.55 -34.77
CA ALA A 2 -8.69 2.07 -34.00
C ALA A 2 -7.38 1.84 -34.78
N GLY A 3 -6.51 2.84 -34.86
CA GLY A 3 -5.19 2.70 -35.43
C GLY A 3 -4.35 1.69 -34.64
N GLU A 4 -3.31 1.17 -35.26
CA GLU A 4 -2.34 0.33 -34.57
C GLU A 4 -1.70 1.10 -33.42
N THR A 5 -1.66 0.48 -32.25
CA THR A 5 -1.00 1.00 -31.07
C THR A 5 0.25 0.20 -30.80
N ASN A 6 1.39 0.83 -30.97
CA ASN A 6 2.69 0.20 -30.78
C ASN A 6 3.32 0.67 -29.47
N PHE A 7 3.78 -0.28 -28.67
CA PHE A 7 4.49 -0.03 -27.43
C PHE A 7 5.87 -0.67 -27.47
N HIS A 8 6.85 -0.03 -26.83
CA HIS A 8 8.16 -0.62 -26.61
C HIS A 8 8.12 -1.73 -25.58
N LEU A 9 7.21 -1.61 -24.60
CA LEU A 9 7.03 -2.56 -23.50
C LEU A 9 5.57 -2.63 -23.11
N VAL A 10 5.06 -3.84 -22.96
CA VAL A 10 3.75 -4.10 -22.36
C VAL A 10 3.96 -4.90 -21.08
N VAL A 11 3.47 -4.38 -19.96
CA VAL A 11 3.55 -5.02 -18.65
C VAL A 11 2.16 -5.54 -18.29
N ILE A 12 2.06 -6.82 -18.02
CA ILE A 12 0.82 -7.48 -17.61
C ILE A 12 0.87 -7.70 -16.11
N GLY A 13 0.00 -7.02 -15.39
CA GLY A 13 -0.07 -7.02 -13.93
C GLY A 13 0.45 -5.72 -13.32
N GLY A 14 -0.40 -5.06 -12.55
CA GLY A 14 -0.14 -3.76 -11.91
C GLY A 14 0.29 -3.85 -10.45
N GLY A 15 0.80 -5.01 -10.00
CA GLY A 15 1.40 -5.16 -8.68
C GLY A 15 2.79 -4.53 -8.59
N PRO A 16 3.50 -4.67 -7.45
CA PRO A 16 4.79 -4.00 -7.23
C PRO A 16 5.84 -4.26 -8.30
N GLY A 17 5.93 -5.48 -8.81
CA GLY A 17 6.84 -5.80 -9.92
C GLY A 17 6.44 -5.09 -11.21
N GLY A 18 5.15 -5.05 -11.51
CA GLY A 18 4.61 -4.47 -12.73
C GLY A 18 4.68 -2.96 -12.76
N TYR A 19 4.12 -2.27 -11.78
CA TYR A 19 4.11 -0.80 -11.81
C TYR A 19 5.52 -0.23 -11.69
N VAL A 20 6.41 -0.84 -10.91
CA VAL A 20 7.81 -0.39 -10.80
C VAL A 20 8.52 -0.51 -12.14
N ALA A 21 8.36 -1.65 -12.84
CA ALA A 21 8.94 -1.86 -14.16
C ALA A 21 8.38 -0.86 -15.19
N ALA A 22 7.07 -0.64 -15.18
CA ALA A 22 6.42 0.30 -16.10
C ALA A 22 6.88 1.75 -15.88
N ILE A 23 6.95 2.20 -14.63
CA ILE A 23 7.42 3.54 -14.28
C ILE A 23 8.88 3.69 -14.71
N ARG A 24 9.73 2.73 -14.42
CA ARG A 24 11.15 2.79 -14.80
C ARG A 24 11.33 2.84 -16.32
N ALA A 25 10.60 2.04 -17.04
CA ALA A 25 10.65 2.06 -18.51
C ALA A 25 10.18 3.41 -19.07
N ALA A 26 9.13 3.99 -18.49
CA ALA A 26 8.67 5.33 -18.88
C ALA A 26 9.70 6.42 -18.58
N GLN A 27 10.39 6.34 -17.44
CA GLN A 27 11.50 7.24 -17.12
C GLN A 27 12.64 7.15 -18.14
N LEU A 28 12.86 5.96 -18.70
CA LEU A 28 13.82 5.72 -19.76
C LEU A 28 13.30 6.10 -21.17
N LYS A 29 12.18 6.84 -21.21
CA LYS A 29 11.56 7.34 -22.46
C LYS A 29 11.01 6.25 -23.37
N MET A 30 10.73 5.07 -22.81
CA MET A 30 10.03 4.02 -23.54
C MET A 30 8.53 4.30 -23.56
N LYS A 31 7.87 3.92 -24.65
CA LYS A 31 6.41 3.93 -24.73
C LYS A 31 5.90 2.64 -24.08
N VAL A 32 5.25 2.75 -22.92
CA VAL A 32 4.87 1.62 -22.09
C VAL A 32 3.35 1.52 -21.96
N ALA A 33 2.83 0.29 -22.00
CA ALA A 33 1.47 0.00 -21.59
C ALA A 33 1.51 -0.91 -20.36
N LEU A 34 0.70 -0.59 -19.37
CA LEU A 34 0.46 -1.43 -18.20
C LEU A 34 -0.98 -1.92 -18.23
N VAL A 35 -1.15 -3.23 -18.15
CA VAL A 35 -2.45 -3.89 -18.17
C VAL A 35 -2.73 -4.48 -16.79
N GLU A 36 -3.80 -4.01 -16.15
CA GLU A 36 -4.26 -4.48 -14.84
C GLU A 36 -5.75 -4.76 -14.91
N ARG A 37 -6.17 -5.95 -14.47
CA ARG A 37 -7.58 -6.36 -14.55
C ARG A 37 -8.45 -5.91 -13.38
N GLU A 38 -7.86 -5.58 -12.23
CA GLU A 38 -8.61 -5.25 -11.01
C GLU A 38 -8.22 -3.88 -10.45
N HIS A 39 -7.13 -3.84 -9.67
CA HIS A 39 -6.68 -2.63 -8.99
C HIS A 39 -5.18 -2.44 -9.16
N LEU A 40 -4.77 -1.24 -9.54
CA LEU A 40 -3.37 -0.84 -9.54
C LEU A 40 -2.77 -0.99 -8.14
N GLY A 41 -1.54 -1.46 -8.08
CA GLY A 41 -0.87 -1.79 -6.83
C GLY A 41 -0.95 -3.26 -6.45
N GLY A 42 -1.89 -4.01 -7.03
CA GLY A 42 -2.06 -5.44 -6.83
C GLY A 42 -2.41 -5.80 -5.39
N ILE A 43 -2.11 -7.02 -5.00
CA ILE A 43 -2.41 -7.54 -3.65
C ILE A 43 -1.63 -6.78 -2.58
N CYS A 44 -0.36 -6.49 -2.80
CA CYS A 44 0.50 -5.86 -1.80
C CYS A 44 -0.06 -4.52 -1.31
N LEU A 45 -0.45 -3.63 -2.22
CA LEU A 45 -0.95 -2.31 -1.86
C LEU A 45 -2.39 -2.32 -1.36
N ASN A 46 -3.20 -3.24 -1.85
CA ASN A 46 -4.64 -3.24 -1.58
C ASN A 46 -5.07 -4.19 -0.47
N TRP A 47 -4.48 -5.38 -0.39
CA TRP A 47 -4.91 -6.45 0.54
C TRP A 47 -3.77 -7.18 1.23
N GLY A 48 -2.53 -6.82 0.99
CA GLY A 48 -1.35 -7.54 1.48
C GLY A 48 -0.44 -6.68 2.34
N CYS A 49 0.72 -6.35 1.82
CA CYS A 49 1.84 -5.72 2.54
C CYS A 49 1.43 -4.43 3.26
N ILE A 50 0.76 -3.53 2.59
CA ILE A 50 0.44 -2.21 3.13
C ILE A 50 -0.59 -2.29 4.27
N PRO A 51 -1.78 -2.89 4.08
CA PRO A 51 -2.73 -3.00 5.18
C PRO A 51 -2.21 -3.89 6.31
N THR A 52 -1.46 -4.94 6.01
CA THR A 52 -0.85 -5.81 7.03
C THR A 52 0.12 -5.04 7.91
N LYS A 53 1.02 -4.27 7.34
CA LYS A 53 1.96 -3.45 8.10
C LYS A 53 1.26 -2.37 8.92
N ALA A 54 0.20 -1.78 8.41
CA ALA A 54 -0.61 -0.82 9.17
C ALA A 54 -1.26 -1.47 10.40
N LEU A 55 -1.77 -2.69 10.26
CA LEU A 55 -2.33 -3.47 11.38
C LEU A 55 -1.24 -3.88 12.38
N LEU A 56 -0.09 -4.33 11.90
CA LEU A 56 1.05 -4.69 12.76
C LEU A 56 1.56 -3.49 13.56
N ARG A 57 1.55 -2.29 12.98
CA ARG A 57 1.94 -1.08 13.71
C ARG A 57 0.99 -0.77 14.87
N ALA A 58 -0.31 -0.95 14.67
CA ALA A 58 -1.30 -0.80 15.74
C ALA A 58 -1.09 -1.85 16.84
N ALA A 59 -0.82 -3.09 16.47
CA ALA A 59 -0.51 -4.17 17.42
C ALA A 59 0.76 -3.89 18.22
N GLU A 60 1.80 -3.39 17.55
CA GLU A 60 3.07 -3.01 18.18
C GLU A 60 2.88 -1.91 19.23
N LEU A 61 2.10 -0.87 18.92
CA LEU A 61 1.77 0.20 19.87
C LEU A 61 1.00 -0.33 21.08
N ARG A 62 0.05 -1.22 20.85
CA ARG A 62 -0.69 -1.86 21.96
C ARG A 62 0.24 -2.68 22.85
N HIS A 63 1.13 -3.44 22.25
CA HIS A 63 2.12 -4.23 22.99
C HIS A 63 3.08 -3.33 23.80
N SER A 64 3.52 -2.23 23.21
CA SER A 64 4.40 -1.25 23.89
C SER A 64 3.79 -0.70 25.18
N ILE A 65 2.47 -0.55 25.25
CA ILE A 65 1.79 -0.10 26.45
C ILE A 65 2.01 -1.10 27.61
N ASP A 66 1.97 -2.38 27.35
CA ASP A 66 2.23 -3.41 28.37
C ASP A 66 3.69 -3.44 28.85
N GLU A 67 4.62 -3.04 27.98
CA GLU A 67 6.04 -2.99 28.28
C GLU A 67 6.48 -1.69 29.00
N MET A 68 5.66 -0.65 28.95
CA MET A 68 6.00 0.69 29.50
C MET A 68 6.39 0.66 30.98
N LYS A 69 5.83 -0.27 31.75
CA LYS A 69 6.15 -0.43 33.18
C LYS A 69 7.64 -0.76 33.41
N ASP A 70 8.28 -1.46 32.47
CA ASP A 70 9.70 -1.84 32.57
C ASP A 70 10.61 -0.60 32.42
N PHE A 71 10.08 0.46 31.85
CA PHE A 71 10.75 1.76 31.70
C PHE A 71 10.36 2.79 32.77
N GLY A 72 9.63 2.37 33.79
CA GLY A 72 9.15 3.27 34.85
C GLY A 72 7.96 4.15 34.44
N ILE A 73 7.29 3.82 33.35
CA ILE A 73 6.13 4.57 32.86
C ILE A 73 4.86 3.81 33.22
N THR A 74 3.96 4.50 33.90
CA THR A 74 2.66 3.94 34.29
C THR A 74 1.53 4.62 33.53
N VAL A 75 0.55 3.82 33.11
CA VAL A 75 -0.68 4.30 32.49
C VAL A 75 -1.80 4.22 33.52
N SER A 76 -2.45 5.33 33.78
CA SER A 76 -3.65 5.35 34.63
C SER A 76 -4.90 5.26 33.76
N GLY A 77 -5.84 4.41 34.14
CA GLY A 77 -7.07 4.17 33.41
C GLY A 77 -7.00 2.91 32.54
N GLU A 78 -8.11 2.65 31.84
CA GLU A 78 -8.23 1.49 30.97
C GLU A 78 -7.69 1.76 29.57
N VAL A 79 -7.01 0.78 29.01
CA VAL A 79 -6.58 0.77 27.61
C VAL A 79 -7.53 -0.13 26.83
N SER A 80 -8.18 0.43 25.85
CA SER A 80 -9.09 -0.29 24.97
C SER A 80 -8.66 -0.19 23.52
N ILE A 81 -9.13 -1.16 22.72
CA ILE A 81 -8.88 -1.18 21.27
C ILE A 81 -10.22 -1.00 20.55
N ASP A 82 -10.30 0.01 19.70
CA ASP A 82 -11.39 0.15 18.75
C ASP A 82 -10.99 -0.54 17.43
N LEU A 83 -11.44 -1.77 17.27
CA LEU A 83 -11.08 -2.57 16.08
C LEU A 83 -11.57 -1.93 14.77
N LYS A 84 -12.74 -1.28 14.79
CA LYS A 84 -13.26 -0.59 13.60
C LYS A 84 -12.33 0.54 13.18
N ALA A 85 -11.83 1.32 14.14
CA ALA A 85 -10.89 2.40 13.87
C ALA A 85 -9.54 1.86 13.35
N VAL A 86 -9.05 0.75 13.90
CA VAL A 86 -7.82 0.09 13.43
C VAL A 86 -7.95 -0.35 11.98
N VAL A 87 -9.04 -1.03 11.64
CA VAL A 87 -9.32 -1.47 10.28
C VAL A 87 -9.50 -0.29 9.33
N LYS A 88 -10.25 0.73 9.73
CA LYS A 88 -10.44 1.94 8.92
C LYS A 88 -9.12 2.62 8.61
N ARG A 89 -8.23 2.74 9.59
CA ARG A 89 -6.89 3.30 9.38
C ARG A 89 -6.10 2.50 8.36
N SER A 90 -6.12 1.17 8.44
CA SER A 90 -5.42 0.31 7.48
C SER A 90 -5.92 0.51 6.05
N ARG A 91 -7.22 0.69 5.87
CA ARG A 91 -7.82 1.00 4.56
C ARG A 91 -7.43 2.39 4.06
N ASN A 92 -7.41 3.37 4.92
CA ASN A 92 -6.99 4.74 4.57
C ASN A 92 -5.52 4.79 4.13
N VAL A 93 -4.64 4.03 4.78
CA VAL A 93 -3.23 3.92 4.36
C VAL A 93 -3.13 3.30 2.96
N CYS A 94 -3.90 2.25 2.66
CA CYS A 94 -3.97 1.69 1.32
C CYS A 94 -4.37 2.72 0.27
N LEU A 95 -5.40 3.52 0.54
CA LEU A 95 -5.89 4.54 -0.38
C LEU A 95 -4.85 5.61 -0.67
N LEU A 96 -4.06 6.03 0.33
CA LEU A 96 -2.96 6.98 0.13
C LEU A 96 -1.93 6.44 -0.87
N TYR A 97 -1.50 5.20 -0.70
CA TYR A 97 -0.50 4.61 -1.60
C TYR A 97 -1.02 4.41 -3.01
N THR A 98 -2.26 4.00 -3.17
CA THR A 98 -2.84 3.76 -4.50
C THR A 98 -3.12 5.05 -5.26
N SER A 99 -3.57 6.11 -4.59
CA SER A 99 -3.80 7.41 -5.22
C SER A 99 -2.49 8.08 -5.61
N ASP A 100 -1.48 8.09 -4.75
CA ASP A 100 -0.18 8.68 -5.04
C ASP A 100 0.51 7.96 -6.21
N ALA A 101 0.43 6.63 -6.27
CA ALA A 101 0.98 5.87 -7.38
C ALA A 101 0.30 6.20 -8.71
N ALA A 102 -1.00 6.50 -8.70
CA ALA A 102 -1.74 6.92 -9.89
C ALA A 102 -1.37 8.34 -10.33
N ASP A 103 -1.09 9.25 -9.40
CA ASP A 103 -0.71 10.64 -9.70
C ASP A 103 0.71 10.73 -10.27
N ASP A 104 1.61 9.84 -9.89
CA ASP A 104 2.99 9.77 -10.38
C ASP A 104 3.11 9.08 -11.76
N ALA A 105 2.06 8.46 -12.21
CA ALA A 105 2.02 7.77 -13.50
C ALA A 105 1.56 8.70 -14.63
#